data_331f81543b89b18725ad46804dd97e1c
#
_entry.id   331f81543b89b18725ad46804dd97e1c
#
_cell.length_a   1.000
_cell.length_b   1.000
_cell.length_c   1.000
_cell.angle_alpha   90.00
_cell.angle_beta   90.00
_cell.angle_gamma   90.00
#
_symmetry.space_group_name_H-M   'P 1'
#
loop_
_entity.id
_entity.type
_entity.pdbx_description
1 polymer ?
#
loop_
_entity_poly.entity_id
_entity_poly.type
_entity_poly.pdbx_seq_one_letter_code
_entity_poly.pdbx_strand_id
1 'polypeptide(L)'
;MFYLKKIVKNSLSQWKHWNNLHDNAFGISIANKDLDKFHTIANERLAAYDFGEDFYEVNFCRHAFDTDLVDIIYDLGQYKHIWSQQNDEALIYVDDIHLTPNDIQIAGKNKDTLRFEKNGIVYIKFFAKDLIEEIQQYDEIKLEIVATANLNSWMGRITPQLSIKAYEVKDGRLEF
;
A
#
# COMPACT_ATOMS: atom_id res chain seq x y z
N MET A 1 8.07 -1.99 -15.84
CA MET A 1 7.27 -0.76 -15.90
C MET A 1 7.32 -0.03 -17.25
N PHE A 2 8.49 0.18 -17.84
CA PHE A 2 8.64 0.66 -19.23
C PHE A 2 7.87 -0.21 -20.27
N TYR A 3 7.80 -1.51 -20.02
CA TYR A 3 7.12 -2.48 -20.87
C TYR A 3 5.60 -2.28 -20.90
N LEU A 4 4.96 -2.07 -19.77
CA LEU A 4 3.51 -1.89 -19.67
C LEU A 4 3.04 -0.64 -20.45
N LYS A 5 3.79 0.45 -20.32
CA LYS A 5 3.54 1.71 -21.05
C LYS A 5 3.62 1.54 -22.56
N LYS A 6 4.63 0.79 -23.03
CA LYS A 6 4.82 0.50 -24.48
C LYS A 6 3.73 -0.42 -25.02
N ILE A 7 3.32 -1.44 -24.25
CA ILE A 7 2.27 -2.40 -24.61
C ILE A 7 0.93 -1.69 -24.69
N VAL A 8 0.54 -0.95 -23.63
CA VAL A 8 -0.72 -0.22 -23.59
C VAL A 8 -0.77 0.82 -24.69
N LYS A 9 0.30 1.58 -24.93
CA LYS A 9 0.37 2.57 -26.00
C LYS A 9 0.17 1.95 -27.39
N ASN A 10 0.82 0.83 -27.67
CA ASN A 10 0.71 0.14 -28.96
C ASN A 10 -0.66 -0.55 -29.15
N SER A 11 -1.24 -1.08 -28.07
CA SER A 11 -2.54 -1.77 -28.10
C SER A 11 -3.73 -0.82 -28.16
N LEU A 12 -3.57 0.41 -27.67
CA LEU A 12 -4.63 1.42 -27.56
C LEU A 12 -4.43 2.59 -28.53
N SER A 13 -3.57 2.44 -29.55
CA SER A 13 -3.30 3.48 -30.57
C SER A 13 -4.55 3.95 -31.32
N GLN A 14 -5.64 3.17 -31.33
CA GLN A 14 -6.93 3.54 -31.88
C GLN A 14 -7.73 4.55 -31.04
N TRP A 15 -7.30 4.80 -29.75
CA TRP A 15 -7.97 5.71 -28.83
C TRP A 15 -7.26 7.07 -28.84
N LYS A 16 -7.91 8.11 -29.30
CA LYS A 16 -7.27 9.38 -29.72
C LYS A 16 -6.86 10.34 -28.61
N HIS A 17 -7.15 10.07 -27.32
CA HIS A 17 -6.84 11.03 -26.24
C HIS A 17 -6.05 10.40 -25.11
N TRP A 18 -4.75 10.65 -25.12
CA TRP A 18 -3.82 10.34 -24.05
C TRP A 18 -3.55 11.61 -23.25
N ASN A 19 -4.00 11.66 -21.99
CA ASN A 19 -3.70 12.76 -21.10
C ASN A 19 -2.68 12.33 -20.03
N ASN A 20 -1.61 13.12 -19.90
CA ASN A 20 -0.59 13.04 -18.83
C ASN A 20 -0.02 11.62 -18.61
N LEU A 21 0.96 11.27 -19.44
CA LEU A 21 1.75 10.06 -19.28
C LEU A 21 2.87 10.32 -18.26
N HIS A 22 2.69 9.85 -17.03
CA HIS A 22 3.76 9.66 -16.08
C HIS A 22 4.38 8.26 -16.22
N ASP A 23 5.61 8.08 -15.73
CA ASP A 23 6.27 6.77 -15.87
C ASP A 23 5.53 5.65 -15.13
N ASN A 24 4.83 5.99 -14.06
CA ASN A 24 4.11 5.05 -13.20
C ASN A 24 2.57 5.12 -13.31
N ALA A 25 2.02 6.06 -14.09
CA ALA A 25 0.58 6.19 -14.26
C ALA A 25 0.24 6.83 -15.61
N PHE A 26 -0.88 6.41 -16.18
CA PHE A 26 -1.45 7.03 -17.37
C PHE A 26 -2.97 7.09 -17.25
N GLY A 27 -3.56 8.09 -17.86
CA GLY A 27 -5.01 8.23 -17.95
C GLY A 27 -5.46 8.17 -19.40
N ILE A 28 -6.61 7.56 -19.66
CA ILE A 28 -7.28 7.57 -20.94
C ILE A 28 -8.72 8.04 -20.76
N SER A 29 -9.23 8.77 -21.73
CA SER A 29 -10.65 9.12 -21.80
C SER A 29 -11.35 8.23 -22.80
N ILE A 30 -12.39 7.54 -22.37
CA ILE A 30 -13.18 6.60 -23.20
C ILE A 30 -14.64 6.99 -23.09
N ALA A 31 -15.36 6.97 -24.22
CA ALA A 31 -16.80 7.16 -24.18
C ALA A 31 -17.48 5.95 -23.51
N ASN A 32 -18.51 6.18 -22.71
CA ASN A 32 -19.19 5.11 -21.93
C ASN A 32 -19.65 3.94 -22.81
N LYS A 33 -20.10 4.21 -24.04
CA LYS A 33 -20.52 3.18 -25.02
C LYS A 33 -19.40 2.24 -25.47
N ASP A 34 -18.14 2.66 -25.30
CA ASP A 34 -16.96 1.92 -25.74
C ASP A 34 -16.24 1.21 -24.57
N LEU A 35 -16.75 1.34 -23.34
CA LEU A 35 -16.10 0.82 -22.14
C LEU A 35 -15.96 -0.70 -22.17
N ASP A 36 -17.01 -1.44 -22.50
CA ASP A 36 -16.99 -2.90 -22.56
C ASP A 36 -16.03 -3.40 -23.63
N LYS A 37 -16.01 -2.73 -24.78
CA LYS A 37 -15.08 -3.04 -25.86
C LYS A 37 -13.64 -2.78 -25.44
N PHE A 38 -13.40 -1.70 -24.69
CA PHE A 38 -12.08 -1.40 -24.11
C PHE A 38 -11.64 -2.50 -23.15
N HIS A 39 -12.50 -2.89 -22.20
CA HIS A 39 -12.20 -3.97 -21.24
C HIS A 39 -11.84 -5.28 -21.94
N THR A 40 -12.62 -5.66 -22.95
CA THR A 40 -12.36 -6.89 -23.71
C THR A 40 -10.99 -6.84 -24.39
N ILE A 41 -10.72 -5.78 -25.15
CA ILE A 41 -9.45 -5.62 -25.87
C ILE A 41 -8.24 -5.52 -24.89
N ALA A 42 -8.40 -4.80 -23.79
CA ALA A 42 -7.35 -4.66 -22.79
C ALA A 42 -7.02 -6.03 -22.15
N ASN A 43 -8.02 -6.77 -21.71
CA ASN A 43 -7.84 -8.09 -21.11
C ASN A 43 -7.22 -9.08 -22.11
N GLU A 44 -7.70 -9.15 -23.36
CA GLU A 44 -7.12 -10.02 -24.39
C GLU A 44 -5.64 -9.70 -24.66
N ARG A 45 -5.28 -8.42 -24.70
CA ARG A 45 -3.90 -7.98 -24.98
C ARG A 45 -2.97 -8.16 -23.79
N LEU A 46 -3.48 -8.00 -22.56
CA LEU A 46 -2.69 -8.14 -21.35
C LEU A 46 -2.56 -9.60 -20.90
N ALA A 47 -3.51 -10.49 -21.25
CA ALA A 47 -3.46 -11.90 -20.89
C ALA A 47 -2.22 -12.66 -21.42
N ALA A 48 -1.56 -12.14 -22.45
CA ALA A 48 -0.32 -12.72 -23.00
C ALA A 48 0.95 -12.32 -22.21
N TYR A 49 0.82 -11.43 -21.23
CA TYR A 49 1.94 -10.94 -20.44
C TYR A 49 1.87 -11.52 -19.03
N ASP A 50 2.95 -12.16 -18.63
CA ASP A 50 3.20 -12.50 -17.25
C ASP A 50 3.73 -11.24 -16.54
N PHE A 51 2.92 -10.68 -15.64
CA PHE A 51 3.32 -9.53 -14.83
C PHE A 51 4.18 -9.94 -13.64
N GLY A 52 4.44 -11.25 -13.49
CA GLY A 52 5.15 -11.81 -12.35
C GLY A 52 4.32 -11.76 -11.06
N GLU A 53 4.89 -12.29 -10.00
CA GLU A 53 4.35 -12.09 -8.65
C GLU A 53 4.69 -10.68 -8.18
N ASP A 54 3.75 -10.04 -7.49
CA ASP A 54 4.01 -8.76 -6.83
C ASP A 54 5.00 -9.01 -5.69
N PHE A 55 6.20 -8.43 -5.80
CA PHE A 55 7.19 -8.47 -4.72
C PHE A 55 7.59 -7.04 -4.33
N TYR A 56 7.95 -6.89 -3.07
CA TYR A 56 8.44 -5.62 -2.54
C TYR A 56 9.93 -5.76 -2.19
N GLU A 57 10.74 -4.91 -2.79
CA GLU A 57 12.12 -4.73 -2.35
C GLU A 57 12.13 -3.74 -1.18
N VAL A 58 12.43 -4.23 0.02
CA VAL A 58 12.39 -3.43 1.24
C VAL A 58 13.78 -2.97 1.64
N ASN A 59 13.86 -1.76 2.16
CA ASN A 59 15.12 -1.14 2.61
C ASN A 59 15.45 -1.51 4.05
N PHE A 60 14.43 -1.77 4.86
CA PHE A 60 14.57 -2.09 6.28
C PHE A 60 13.67 -3.27 6.64
N CYS A 61 14.20 -4.22 7.45
CA CYS A 61 13.41 -5.29 8.08
C CYS A 61 13.52 -5.11 9.59
N ARG A 62 12.37 -5.05 10.28
CA ARG A 62 12.29 -4.85 11.72
C ARG A 62 11.16 -5.67 12.33
N HIS A 63 11.33 -6.04 13.61
CA HIS A 63 10.24 -6.54 14.43
C HIS A 63 9.47 -5.36 15.05
N ALA A 64 8.19 -5.54 15.33
CA ALA A 64 7.36 -4.49 15.92
C ALA A 64 7.86 -3.99 17.31
N PHE A 65 8.68 -4.79 17.99
CA PHE A 65 9.27 -4.45 19.28
C PHE A 65 10.70 -3.92 19.21
N ASP A 66 11.29 -3.79 18.02
CA ASP A 66 12.65 -3.25 17.86
C ASP A 66 12.70 -1.80 18.30
N THR A 67 13.66 -1.50 19.16
CA THR A 67 13.77 -0.19 19.82
C THR A 67 14.17 0.94 18.87
N ASP A 68 14.82 0.62 17.76
CA ASP A 68 15.26 1.58 16.75
C ASP A 68 14.19 1.86 15.66
N LEU A 69 13.08 1.13 15.66
CA LEU A 69 12.02 1.30 14.65
C LEU A 69 11.45 2.72 14.66
N VAL A 70 11.23 3.29 15.84
CA VAL A 70 10.74 4.67 15.99
C VAL A 70 11.71 5.67 15.37
N ASP A 71 13.01 5.52 15.63
CA ASP A 71 14.06 6.41 15.12
C ASP A 71 14.15 6.33 13.59
N ILE A 72 14.09 5.12 13.02
CA ILE A 72 14.04 4.91 11.57
C ILE A 72 12.84 5.64 10.95
N ILE A 73 11.65 5.55 11.57
CA ILE A 73 10.45 6.23 11.07
C ILE A 73 10.61 7.74 11.12
N TYR A 74 11.20 8.29 12.19
CA TYR A 74 11.48 9.72 12.30
C TYR A 74 12.46 10.17 11.23
N ASP A 75 13.57 9.46 11.05
CA ASP A 75 14.58 9.80 10.06
C ASP A 75 14.02 9.78 8.64
N LEU A 76 13.33 8.72 8.26
CA LEU A 76 12.74 8.62 6.92
C LEU A 76 11.59 9.62 6.72
N GLY A 77 10.77 9.84 7.73
CA GLY A 77 9.62 10.74 7.67
C GLY A 77 10.00 12.20 7.49
N GLN A 78 11.15 12.64 8.02
CA GLN A 78 11.67 13.99 7.83
C GLN A 78 12.03 14.27 6.36
N TYR A 79 12.46 13.26 5.62
CA TYR A 79 12.89 13.36 4.23
C TYR A 79 11.79 13.02 3.22
N LYS A 80 10.54 12.97 3.65
CA LYS A 80 9.42 12.61 2.75
C LYS A 80 9.34 13.46 1.49
N HIS A 81 9.81 14.70 1.54
CA HIS A 81 9.81 15.63 0.42
C HIS A 81 10.81 15.29 -0.70
N ILE A 82 11.79 14.41 -0.45
CA ILE A 82 12.76 14.00 -1.47
C ILE A 82 12.27 12.80 -2.31
N TRP A 83 11.25 12.09 -1.84
CA TRP A 83 10.69 10.95 -2.56
C TRP A 83 9.87 11.44 -3.76
N SER A 84 10.13 10.89 -4.93
CA SER A 84 9.52 11.32 -6.19
C SER A 84 9.53 10.17 -7.22
N GLN A 85 9.09 10.46 -8.44
CA GLN A 85 9.10 9.49 -9.54
C GLN A 85 10.49 8.92 -9.90
N GLN A 86 11.57 9.62 -9.52
CA GLN A 86 12.95 9.19 -9.79
C GLN A 86 13.67 8.69 -8.53
N ASN A 87 13.01 8.78 -7.39
CA ASN A 87 13.57 8.39 -6.10
C ASN A 87 12.46 7.74 -5.28
N ASP A 88 12.36 6.41 -5.36
CA ASP A 88 11.32 5.63 -4.73
C ASP A 88 11.35 5.78 -3.20
N GLU A 89 10.16 5.84 -2.61
CA GLU A 89 9.99 5.95 -1.16
C GLU A 89 10.52 4.69 -0.47
N ALA A 90 11.33 4.85 0.58
CA ALA A 90 11.89 3.73 1.32
C ALA A 90 10.78 2.88 1.94
N LEU A 91 10.90 1.57 1.78
CA LEU A 91 9.99 0.57 2.31
C LEU A 91 10.56 -0.09 3.57
N ILE A 92 9.72 -0.24 4.56
CA ILE A 92 10.00 -0.93 5.81
C ILE A 92 9.10 -2.16 5.89
N TYR A 93 9.70 -3.33 6.01
CA TYR A 93 8.99 -4.53 6.44
C TYR A 93 8.98 -4.58 7.97
N VAL A 94 7.80 -4.78 8.54
CA VAL A 94 7.62 -4.97 9.98
C VAL A 94 6.81 -6.22 10.20
N ASP A 95 7.35 -7.14 10.98
CA ASP A 95 6.68 -8.36 11.41
C ASP A 95 6.39 -8.36 12.92
N ASP A 96 5.82 -9.46 13.36
CA ASP A 96 5.54 -9.73 14.78
C ASP A 96 4.64 -8.68 15.45
N ILE A 97 3.71 -8.12 14.67
CA ILE A 97 2.71 -7.18 15.18
C ILE A 97 1.53 -7.99 15.71
N HIS A 98 1.45 -8.14 17.04
CA HIS A 98 0.35 -8.83 17.69
C HIS A 98 -0.78 -7.85 18.05
N LEU A 99 -1.99 -8.16 17.64
CA LEU A 99 -3.19 -7.35 17.82
C LEU A 99 -4.39 -8.22 18.20
N THR A 100 -5.37 -7.58 18.82
CA THR A 100 -6.73 -8.09 18.93
C THR A 100 -7.68 -7.18 18.14
N PRO A 101 -8.88 -7.60 17.79
CA PRO A 101 -9.86 -6.73 17.14
C PRO A 101 -10.15 -5.43 17.90
N ASN A 102 -10.00 -5.44 19.23
CA ASN A 102 -10.19 -4.26 20.08
C ASN A 102 -9.09 -3.19 19.95
N ASP A 103 -7.91 -3.57 19.46
CA ASP A 103 -6.81 -2.63 19.23
C ASP A 103 -7.01 -1.80 17.97
N ILE A 104 -7.97 -2.19 17.13
CA ILE A 104 -8.16 -1.69 15.79
C ILE A 104 -9.30 -0.66 15.75
N GLN A 105 -9.03 0.48 15.16
CA GLN A 105 -10.00 1.54 14.89
C GLN A 105 -10.31 1.56 13.39
N ILE A 106 -11.61 1.51 13.08
CA ILE A 106 -12.11 1.66 11.73
C ILE A 106 -12.62 3.09 11.56
N ALA A 107 -12.04 3.82 10.64
CA ALA A 107 -12.31 5.24 10.40
C ALA A 107 -12.71 5.52 8.94
N GLY A 108 -12.97 6.80 8.65
CA GLY A 108 -13.37 7.26 7.33
C GLY A 108 -14.89 7.20 7.12
N LYS A 109 -15.36 8.01 6.18
CA LYS A 109 -16.82 8.09 5.84
C LYS A 109 -17.37 6.74 5.35
N ASN A 110 -16.54 5.98 4.65
CA ASN A 110 -16.89 4.68 4.07
C ASN A 110 -16.50 3.50 4.99
N LYS A 111 -15.96 3.78 6.18
CA LYS A 111 -15.43 2.75 7.10
C LYS A 111 -14.40 1.84 6.41
N ASP A 112 -13.53 2.42 5.64
CA ASP A 112 -12.51 1.75 4.82
C ASP A 112 -11.08 2.13 5.18
N THR A 113 -10.89 2.81 6.31
CA THR A 113 -9.58 3.14 6.85
C THR A 113 -9.36 2.38 8.14
N LEU A 114 -8.32 1.56 8.18
CA LEU A 114 -7.88 0.84 9.36
C LEU A 114 -6.75 1.64 10.04
N ARG A 115 -6.85 1.79 11.35
CA ARG A 115 -5.83 2.44 12.18
C ARG A 115 -5.66 1.67 13.47
N PHE A 116 -4.41 1.51 13.92
CA PHE A 116 -4.08 1.08 15.28
C PHE A 116 -2.80 1.77 15.75
N GLU A 117 -2.55 1.70 17.05
CA GLU A 117 -1.34 2.24 17.65
C GLU A 117 -0.66 1.14 18.47
N LYS A 118 0.64 0.94 18.27
CA LYS A 118 1.47 -0.01 18.98
C LYS A 118 2.85 0.58 19.21
N ASN A 119 3.38 0.46 20.44
CA ASN A 119 4.72 0.93 20.80
C ASN A 119 4.98 2.42 20.42
N GLY A 120 3.96 3.27 20.50
CA GLY A 120 4.06 4.68 20.16
C GLY A 120 4.08 5.00 18.66
N ILE A 121 3.88 3.99 17.81
CA ILE A 121 3.80 4.11 16.35
C ILE A 121 2.34 3.96 15.93
N VAL A 122 1.87 4.88 15.08
CA VAL A 122 0.56 4.78 14.42
C VAL A 122 0.71 4.01 13.12
N TYR A 123 -0.10 2.99 12.95
CA TYR A 123 -0.22 2.21 11.72
C TYR A 123 -1.52 2.58 11.04
N ILE A 124 -1.48 2.88 9.75
CA ILE A 124 -2.67 3.27 8.98
C ILE A 124 -2.69 2.59 7.61
N LYS A 125 -3.87 2.12 7.22
CA LYS A 125 -4.14 1.64 5.87
C LYS A 125 -5.43 2.25 5.36
N PHE A 126 -5.34 2.97 4.26
CA PHE A 126 -6.50 3.46 3.52
C PHE A 126 -7.01 2.38 2.56
N PHE A 127 -8.30 2.43 2.23
CA PHE A 127 -8.97 1.46 1.36
C PHE A 127 -8.78 0.01 1.84
N ALA A 128 -8.95 -0.20 3.15
CA ALA A 128 -8.60 -1.41 3.88
C ALA A 128 -9.77 -2.38 4.06
N LYS A 129 -10.79 -2.39 3.19
CA LYS A 129 -11.96 -3.25 3.37
C LYS A 129 -11.60 -4.72 3.48
N ASP A 130 -10.76 -5.20 2.55
CA ASP A 130 -10.34 -6.61 2.51
C ASP A 130 -9.58 -6.98 3.79
N LEU A 131 -8.64 -6.12 4.25
CA LEU A 131 -7.91 -6.33 5.50
C LEU A 131 -8.84 -6.34 6.72
N ILE A 132 -9.85 -5.45 6.76
CA ILE A 132 -10.82 -5.38 7.85
C ILE A 132 -11.65 -6.66 7.90
N GLU A 133 -12.10 -7.17 6.76
CA GLU A 133 -12.85 -8.41 6.65
C GLU A 133 -12.01 -9.62 7.05
N GLU A 134 -10.74 -9.65 6.69
CA GLU A 134 -9.81 -10.73 7.02
C GLU A 134 -9.51 -10.76 8.53
N ILE A 135 -9.20 -9.62 9.13
CA ILE A 135 -8.91 -9.49 10.56
C ILE A 135 -10.07 -9.94 11.44
N GLN A 136 -11.33 -9.71 11.02
CA GLN A 136 -12.52 -10.12 11.75
C GLN A 136 -12.69 -11.64 11.89
N GLN A 137 -11.90 -12.42 11.17
CA GLN A 137 -11.94 -13.89 11.23
C GLN A 137 -11.13 -14.45 12.41
N TYR A 138 -10.33 -13.61 13.08
CA TYR A 138 -9.40 -14.02 14.14
C TYR A 138 -9.68 -13.29 15.45
N ASP A 139 -9.56 -13.99 16.57
CA ASP A 139 -9.60 -13.40 17.91
C ASP A 139 -8.25 -12.77 18.29
N GLU A 140 -7.16 -13.38 17.85
CA GLU A 140 -5.81 -12.87 17.95
C GLU A 140 -5.15 -12.84 16.58
N ILE A 141 -4.46 -11.74 16.28
CA ILE A 141 -3.92 -11.46 14.97
C ILE A 141 -2.40 -11.30 15.10
N LYS A 142 -1.68 -12.00 14.24
CA LYS A 142 -0.29 -11.69 13.94
C LYS A 142 -0.23 -11.06 12.55
N LEU A 143 0.19 -9.81 12.49
CA LEU A 143 0.25 -9.02 11.26
C LEU A 143 1.69 -8.79 10.84
N GLU A 144 1.97 -9.01 9.56
CA GLU A 144 3.20 -8.63 8.88
C GLU A 144 2.87 -7.58 7.82
N ILE A 145 3.70 -6.55 7.70
CA ILE A 145 3.41 -5.43 6.79
C ILE A 145 4.64 -4.98 6.01
N VAL A 146 4.37 -4.43 4.83
CA VAL A 146 5.29 -3.52 4.13
C VAL A 146 4.69 -2.13 4.18
N ALA A 147 5.45 -1.15 4.63
CA ALA A 147 4.95 0.19 4.88
C ALA A 147 5.96 1.28 4.50
N THR A 148 5.48 2.51 4.38
CA THR A 148 6.29 3.71 4.25
C THR A 148 6.21 4.55 5.51
N ALA A 149 7.33 5.20 5.86
CA ALA A 149 7.43 6.07 7.02
C ALA A 149 6.74 7.42 6.80
N ASN A 150 6.13 7.93 7.85
CA ASN A 150 5.46 9.23 7.84
C ASN A 150 5.56 9.88 9.22
N LEU A 151 5.44 11.20 9.27
CA LEU A 151 5.30 11.96 10.50
C LEU A 151 3.94 12.67 10.48
N ASN A 152 3.08 12.29 11.39
CA ASN A 152 1.79 12.96 11.55
C ASN A 152 1.94 14.10 12.54
N SER A 153 1.71 15.34 12.09
CA SER A 153 1.75 16.53 12.93
C SER A 153 0.32 17.00 13.23
N TRP A 154 -0.06 16.94 14.48
CA TRP A 154 -1.37 17.40 14.94
C TRP A 154 -1.22 18.20 16.24
N MET A 155 -1.74 19.42 16.27
CA MET A 155 -1.67 20.35 17.42
C MET A 155 -0.27 20.50 18.03
N GLY A 156 0.76 20.54 17.18
CA GLY A 156 2.16 20.68 17.62
C GLY A 156 2.81 19.37 18.11
N ARG A 157 2.06 18.26 18.17
CA ARG A 157 2.61 16.93 18.48
C ARG A 157 2.94 16.20 17.19
N ILE A 158 4.16 15.69 17.11
CA ILE A 158 4.61 14.85 16.00
C ILE A 158 4.53 13.38 16.46
N THR A 159 3.88 12.55 15.67
CA THR A 159 3.73 11.12 15.95
C THR A 159 4.28 10.30 14.78
N PRO A 160 5.18 9.32 15.02
CA PRO A 160 5.67 8.43 13.97
C PRO A 160 4.52 7.57 13.44
N GLN A 161 4.44 7.44 12.13
CA GLN A 161 3.37 6.72 11.47
C GLN A 161 3.91 5.84 10.35
N LEU A 162 3.36 4.62 10.24
CA LEU A 162 3.57 3.70 9.12
C LEU A 162 2.31 3.63 8.26
N SER A 163 2.47 3.96 6.98
CA SER A 163 1.41 3.83 5.97
C SER A 163 1.54 2.47 5.28
N ILE A 164 0.63 1.56 5.58
CA ILE A 164 0.67 0.16 5.12
C ILE A 164 0.39 0.09 3.62
N LYS A 165 1.31 -0.50 2.87
CA LYS A 165 1.21 -0.78 1.43
C LYS A 165 0.71 -2.20 1.17
N ALA A 166 1.37 -3.18 1.80
CA ALA A 166 1.01 -4.59 1.72
C ALA A 166 0.98 -5.19 3.13
N TYR A 167 0.32 -6.34 3.26
CA TYR A 167 0.15 -7.01 4.54
C TYR A 167 -0.06 -8.51 4.35
N GLU A 168 0.24 -9.25 5.40
CA GLU A 168 -0.15 -10.65 5.60
C GLU A 168 -0.75 -10.80 6.99
N VAL A 169 -1.90 -11.45 7.08
CA VAL A 169 -2.61 -11.72 8.36
C VAL A 169 -2.46 -13.19 8.69
N LYS A 170 -2.07 -13.49 9.91
CA LYS A 170 -1.93 -14.85 10.44
C LYS A 170 -2.70 -14.97 11.76
N ASP A 171 -3.10 -16.19 12.11
CA ASP A 171 -3.64 -16.49 13.44
C ASP A 171 -2.56 -16.17 14.50
N GLY A 172 -2.86 -15.26 15.41
CA GLY A 172 -1.91 -14.83 16.44
C GLY A 172 -1.80 -15.76 17.63
N ARG A 173 -2.61 -16.83 17.67
CA ARG A 173 -2.52 -17.84 18.71
C ARG A 173 -1.18 -18.56 18.58
N LEU A 174 -0.44 -18.59 19.67
CA LEU A 174 0.81 -19.35 19.74
C LEU A 174 0.48 -20.85 19.51
N GLU A 175 1.03 -21.41 18.44
CA GLU A 175 1.13 -22.84 18.33
C GLU A 175 2.16 -23.31 19.38
N PHE A 176 1.70 -24.06 20.37
CA PHE A 176 2.55 -24.73 21.36
C PHE A 176 2.99 -26.08 20.84
#